data_ab7d54bb1824142b4e4c7a488aa55c7c
#
_entry.id   ab7d54bb1824142b4e4c7a488aa55c7c
#
_cell.length_a   1.000
_cell.length_b   1.000
_cell.length_c   1.000
_cell.angle_alpha   90.00
_cell.angle_beta   90.00
_cell.angle_gamma   90.00
#
_symmetry.space_group_name_H-M   'P 1'
#
loop_
_entity.id
_entity.type
_entity.pdbx_description
1 polymer ?
#
loop_
_entity_poly.entity_id
_entity_poly.type
_entity_poly.pdbx_seq_one_letter_code
_entity_poly.pdbx_strand_id
1 'polypeptide(L)'
;YAFIELSREIEKFAGCGISEIHNLYGAHAYRRYERRALEEAIQIYPEVVIATPGGLVSDSANFNLMLSHCYTVWLQADPADHMSRVAAQGDLRPMAGNKEAMEDLNRILEGRSAFYSKADLAFNTSQYALDDCFAALRAQVRKELALPV
;
A
#
# COMPACT_ATOMS: atom_id res chain seq x y z
N TYR A 1 -13.51 11.31 -7.55
CA TYR A 1 -12.34 11.16 -6.68
C TYR A 1 -11.07 11.06 -7.53
N ALA A 2 -10.04 11.83 -7.17
CA ALA A 2 -8.71 11.66 -7.76
C ALA A 2 -8.10 10.32 -7.30
N PHE A 3 -7.20 9.77 -8.11
CA PHE A 3 -6.42 8.59 -7.74
C PHE A 3 -4.94 8.91 -7.77
N ILE A 4 -4.22 8.56 -6.70
CA ILE A 4 -2.79 8.79 -6.55
C ILE A 4 -2.09 7.50 -6.15
N GLU A 5 -1.02 7.19 -6.86
CA GLU A 5 -0.05 6.19 -6.39
C GLU A 5 1.05 6.93 -5.61
N LEU A 6 1.11 6.71 -4.31
CA LEU A 6 2.05 7.44 -3.44
C LEU A 6 3.51 7.22 -3.85
N SER A 7 3.85 6.03 -4.32
CA SER A 7 5.22 5.74 -4.81
C SER A 7 5.65 6.66 -5.94
N ARG A 8 4.75 7.00 -6.85
CA ARG A 8 5.03 7.94 -7.94
C ARG A 8 5.21 9.37 -7.45
N GLU A 9 4.42 9.77 -6.47
CA GLU A 9 4.57 11.09 -5.85
C GLU A 9 5.90 11.22 -5.11
N ILE A 10 6.33 10.15 -4.42
CA ILE A 10 7.64 10.08 -3.77
C ILE A 10 8.76 10.28 -4.80
N GLU A 11 8.69 9.60 -5.92
CA GLU A 11 9.68 9.72 -6.99
C GLU A 11 9.72 11.12 -7.59
N LYS A 12 8.58 11.77 -7.74
CA LYS A 12 8.52 13.17 -8.21
C LYS A 12 9.22 14.12 -7.24
N PHE A 13 8.99 13.98 -5.95
CA PHE A 13 9.65 14.82 -4.95
C PHE A 13 11.15 14.61 -4.91
N ALA A 14 11.59 13.37 -5.02
CA ALA A 14 13.01 13.02 -4.96
C ALA A 14 13.74 13.32 -6.27
N GLY A 15 13.03 13.34 -7.40
CA GLY A 15 13.64 13.50 -8.73
C GLY A 15 14.33 12.25 -9.25
N CYS A 16 14.09 11.09 -8.62
CA CYS A 16 14.66 9.80 -9.02
C CYS A 16 13.77 8.64 -8.56
N GLY A 17 14.06 7.44 -9.01
CA GLY A 17 13.32 6.23 -8.66
C GLY A 17 13.50 5.82 -7.20
N ILE A 18 12.57 5.04 -6.67
CA ILE A 18 12.60 4.60 -5.26
C ILE A 18 13.87 3.84 -4.93
N SER A 19 14.32 2.95 -5.81
CA SER A 19 15.58 2.22 -5.61
C SER A 19 16.78 3.16 -5.51
N GLU A 20 16.80 4.20 -6.33
CA GLU A 20 17.84 5.23 -6.30
C GLU A 20 17.81 6.04 -5.00
N ILE A 21 16.61 6.37 -4.51
CA ILE A 21 16.46 7.06 -3.22
C ILE A 21 17.12 6.24 -2.11
N HIS A 22 16.82 4.95 -2.02
CA HIS A 22 17.40 4.07 -1.03
C HIS A 22 18.92 3.94 -1.17
N ASN A 23 19.41 3.81 -2.39
CA ASN A 23 20.84 3.64 -2.65
C ASN A 23 21.65 4.92 -2.43
N LEU A 24 21.11 6.07 -2.81
CA LEU A 24 21.82 7.36 -2.76
C LEU A 24 21.65 8.06 -1.40
N TYR A 25 20.46 7.97 -0.81
CA TYR A 25 20.09 8.80 0.34
C TYR A 25 19.71 8.00 1.60
N GLY A 26 19.46 6.68 1.45
CA GLY A 26 19.14 5.79 2.56
C GLY A 26 17.67 5.77 2.97
N ALA A 27 17.33 4.88 3.91
CA ALA A 27 15.97 4.63 4.34
C ALA A 27 15.32 5.84 5.02
N HIS A 28 16.07 6.60 5.82
CA HIS A 28 15.53 7.80 6.48
C HIS A 28 15.09 8.87 5.47
N ALA A 29 15.88 9.08 4.42
CA ALA A 29 15.52 10.01 3.36
C ALA A 29 14.27 9.55 2.62
N TYR A 30 14.17 8.25 2.31
CA TYR A 30 12.97 7.70 1.71
C TYR A 30 11.73 7.98 2.57
N ARG A 31 11.79 7.77 3.88
CA ARG A 31 10.66 8.02 4.78
C ARG A 31 10.28 9.50 4.85
N ARG A 32 11.23 10.41 4.73
CA ARG A 32 10.95 11.85 4.66
C ARG A 32 10.22 12.23 3.36
N TYR A 33 10.64 11.67 2.23
CA TYR A 33 9.94 11.87 0.96
C TYR A 33 8.54 11.27 0.97
N GLU A 34 8.39 10.07 1.53
CA GLU A 34 7.09 9.41 1.72
C GLU A 34 6.14 10.27 2.56
N ARG A 35 6.63 10.79 3.68
CA ARG A 35 5.86 11.70 4.54
C ARG A 35 5.42 12.95 3.80
N ARG A 36 6.34 13.59 3.10
CA ARG A 36 6.06 14.80 2.33
C ARG A 36 5.02 14.56 1.25
N ALA A 37 5.13 13.47 0.52
CA ALA A 37 4.16 13.10 -0.50
C ALA A 37 2.78 12.85 0.09
N LEU A 38 2.71 12.15 1.22
CA LEU A 38 1.46 11.89 1.92
C LEU A 38 0.82 13.17 2.47
N GLU A 39 1.58 14.03 3.12
CA GLU A 39 1.11 15.31 3.63
C GLU A 39 0.53 16.18 2.50
N GLU A 40 1.22 16.27 1.38
CA GLU A 40 0.75 17.05 0.24
C GLU A 40 -0.53 16.47 -0.37
N ALA A 41 -0.61 15.16 -0.53
CA ALA A 41 -1.81 14.50 -1.03
C ALA A 41 -3.03 14.79 -0.15
N ILE A 42 -2.86 14.73 1.16
CA ILE A 42 -3.93 15.03 2.13
C ILE A 42 -4.35 16.50 2.05
N GLN A 43 -3.41 17.42 1.89
CA GLN A 43 -3.69 18.86 1.86
C GLN A 43 -4.33 19.34 0.56
N ILE A 44 -3.87 18.81 -0.58
CA ILE A 44 -4.30 19.30 -1.90
C ILE A 44 -5.64 18.73 -2.31
N TYR A 45 -5.90 17.46 -1.99
CA TYR A 45 -7.09 16.78 -2.48
C TYR A 45 -8.14 16.64 -1.37
N PRO A 46 -9.30 17.29 -1.51
CA PRO A 46 -10.41 17.09 -0.56
C PRO A 46 -11.00 15.68 -0.66
N GLU A 47 -10.94 15.07 -1.84
CA GLU A 47 -11.45 13.74 -2.10
C GLU A 47 -10.46 12.99 -2.99
N VAL A 48 -9.83 11.95 -2.44
CA VAL A 48 -8.77 11.21 -3.12
C VAL A 48 -8.74 9.74 -2.69
N VAL A 49 -8.39 8.87 -3.62
CA VAL A 49 -8.01 7.49 -3.34
C VAL A 49 -6.49 7.40 -3.46
N ILE A 50 -5.83 7.00 -2.38
CA ILE A 50 -4.38 6.90 -2.32
C ILE A 50 -3.96 5.45 -2.21
N ALA A 51 -3.22 4.96 -3.21
CA ALA A 51 -2.55 3.66 -3.12
C ALA A 51 -1.19 3.86 -2.49
N THR A 52 -0.94 3.20 -1.35
CA THR A 52 0.30 3.35 -0.60
C THR A 52 1.22 2.14 -0.76
N PRO A 53 2.55 2.34 -0.69
CA PRO A 53 3.47 1.21 -0.55
C PRO A 53 3.15 0.40 0.72
N GLY A 54 3.25 -0.92 0.64
CA GLY A 54 2.95 -1.80 1.77
C GLY A 54 3.85 -1.58 2.99
N GLY A 55 5.05 -1.07 2.79
CA GLY A 55 6.01 -0.75 3.85
C GLY A 55 5.74 0.53 4.63
N LEU A 56 4.77 1.34 4.22
CA LEU A 56 4.44 2.60 4.90
C LEU A 56 4.12 2.38 6.39
N VAL A 57 3.47 1.29 6.73
CA VAL A 57 3.12 0.93 8.11
C VAL A 57 4.34 0.72 9.02
N SER A 58 5.52 0.50 8.43
CA SER A 58 6.76 0.31 9.20
C SER A 58 7.33 1.61 9.77
N ASP A 59 6.90 2.76 9.26
CA ASP A 59 7.23 4.07 9.84
C ASP A 59 6.04 4.57 10.64
N SER A 60 6.19 4.65 11.95
CA SER A 60 5.09 5.00 12.85
C SER A 60 4.56 6.41 12.61
N ALA A 61 5.40 7.36 12.28
CA ALA A 61 4.99 8.74 12.02
C ALA A 61 4.14 8.84 10.75
N ASN A 62 4.57 8.21 9.67
CA ASN A 62 3.83 8.19 8.40
C ASN A 62 2.53 7.42 8.52
N PHE A 63 2.55 6.28 9.22
CA PHE A 63 1.34 5.50 9.45
C PHE A 63 0.32 6.24 10.29
N ASN A 64 0.76 6.88 11.39
CA ASN A 64 -0.12 7.68 12.24
C ASN A 64 -0.72 8.87 11.49
N LEU A 65 0.06 9.52 10.63
CA LEU A 65 -0.44 10.59 9.77
C LEU A 65 -1.59 10.08 8.87
N MET A 66 -1.39 8.94 8.25
CA MET A 66 -2.42 8.31 7.40
C MET A 66 -3.66 7.94 8.20
N LEU A 67 -3.51 7.28 9.34
CA LEU A 67 -4.63 6.88 10.20
C LEU A 67 -5.44 8.06 10.71
N SER A 68 -4.78 9.20 10.96
CA SER A 68 -5.42 10.40 11.51
C SER A 68 -6.26 11.16 10.49
N HIS A 69 -5.94 11.04 9.21
CA HIS A 69 -6.53 11.88 8.15
C HIS A 69 -7.31 11.10 7.08
N CYS A 70 -7.16 9.79 7.01
CA CYS A 70 -7.72 8.98 5.95
C CYS A 70 -8.58 7.85 6.49
N TYR A 71 -9.60 7.48 5.72
CA TYR A 71 -10.24 6.18 5.89
C TYR A 71 -9.33 5.12 5.26
N THR A 72 -8.90 4.16 6.05
CA THR A 72 -7.86 3.21 5.66
C THR A 72 -8.42 1.84 5.36
N VAL A 73 -7.96 1.26 4.27
CA VAL A 73 -8.36 -0.07 3.81
C VAL A 73 -7.13 -0.96 3.71
N TRP A 74 -7.16 -2.08 4.41
CA TRP A 74 -6.16 -3.13 4.29
C TRP A 74 -6.62 -4.15 3.25
N LEU A 75 -5.94 -4.17 2.10
CA LEU A 75 -6.18 -5.17 1.07
C LEU A 75 -5.37 -6.43 1.40
N GLN A 76 -6.07 -7.48 1.80
CA GLN A 76 -5.48 -8.77 2.13
C GLN A 76 -5.43 -9.67 0.90
N ALA A 77 -4.41 -10.51 0.83
CA ALA A 77 -4.31 -11.60 -0.13
C ALA A 77 -3.64 -12.80 0.51
N ASP A 78 -4.00 -14.01 0.06
CA ASP A 78 -3.26 -15.20 0.47
C ASP A 78 -1.82 -15.09 -0.05
N PRO A 79 -0.80 -15.56 0.70
CA PRO A 79 0.59 -15.41 0.29
C PRO A 79 0.90 -15.94 -1.12
N ALA A 80 0.28 -17.06 -1.51
CA ALA A 80 0.44 -17.62 -2.86
C ALA A 80 -0.10 -16.70 -3.95
N ASP A 81 -1.27 -16.07 -3.73
CA ASP A 81 -1.85 -15.10 -4.67
C ASP A 81 -1.02 -13.83 -4.75
N HIS A 82 -0.53 -13.36 -3.62
CA HIS A 82 0.38 -12.20 -3.56
C HIS A 82 1.62 -12.45 -4.41
N MET A 83 2.27 -13.60 -4.22
CA MET A 83 3.48 -13.96 -4.96
C MET A 83 3.19 -14.07 -6.47
N SER A 84 2.09 -14.70 -6.85
CA SER A 84 1.64 -14.79 -8.24
C SER A 84 1.43 -13.42 -8.88
N ARG A 85 0.80 -12.50 -8.16
CA ARG A 85 0.52 -11.15 -8.68
C ARG A 85 1.79 -10.33 -8.86
N VAL A 86 2.71 -10.42 -7.92
CA VAL A 86 4.03 -9.76 -8.02
C VAL A 86 4.81 -10.29 -9.21
N ALA A 87 4.85 -11.60 -9.41
CA ALA A 87 5.49 -12.21 -10.57
C ALA A 87 4.84 -11.78 -11.90
N ALA A 88 3.51 -11.72 -11.95
CA ALA A 88 2.78 -11.27 -13.14
C ALA A 88 3.04 -9.78 -13.48
N GLN A 89 3.42 -8.97 -12.50
CA GLN A 89 3.81 -7.57 -12.71
C GLN A 89 5.27 -7.42 -13.19
N GLY A 90 5.99 -8.54 -13.40
CA GLY A 90 7.35 -8.54 -13.89
C GLY A 90 8.42 -8.42 -12.82
N ASP A 91 8.08 -8.39 -11.55
CA ASP A 91 9.05 -8.44 -10.46
C ASP A 91 9.40 -9.90 -10.16
N LEU A 92 10.54 -10.34 -10.69
CA LEU A 92 11.00 -11.72 -10.55
C LEU A 92 11.84 -11.96 -9.29
N ARG A 93 12.17 -10.93 -8.54
CA ARG A 93 12.97 -11.06 -7.31
C ARG A 93 12.34 -12.01 -6.28
N PRO A 94 11.03 -11.97 -6.03
CA PRO A 94 10.38 -12.91 -5.11
C PRO A 94 10.37 -14.35 -5.61
N MET A 95 10.62 -14.58 -6.91
CA MET A 95 10.62 -15.92 -7.52
C MET A 95 12.00 -16.59 -7.51
N ALA A 96 13.05 -15.83 -7.23
CA ALA A 96 14.40 -16.37 -7.11
C ALA A 96 14.53 -17.16 -5.80
N GLY A 97 14.46 -18.50 -5.88
CA GLY A 97 14.46 -19.38 -4.71
C GLY A 97 13.05 -19.48 -4.08
N ASN A 98 12.09 -20.07 -4.80
CA ASN A 98 10.66 -20.12 -4.47
C ASN A 98 10.31 -20.33 -2.99
N LYS A 99 10.97 -21.30 -2.33
CA LYS A 99 10.68 -21.62 -0.93
C LYS A 99 11.12 -20.50 0.01
N GLU A 100 12.34 -19.99 -0.19
CA GLU A 100 12.89 -18.91 0.62
C GLU A 100 12.11 -17.61 0.41
N ALA A 101 11.75 -17.31 -0.85
CA ALA A 101 10.94 -16.15 -1.17
C ALA A 101 9.57 -16.19 -0.49
N MET A 102 8.93 -17.35 -0.43
CA MET A 102 7.65 -17.53 0.24
C MET A 102 7.79 -17.40 1.77
N GLU A 103 8.85 -17.94 2.34
CA GLU A 103 9.14 -17.80 3.78
C GLU A 103 9.41 -16.33 4.14
N ASP A 104 10.16 -15.62 3.32
CA ASP A 104 10.42 -14.19 3.50
C ASP A 104 9.14 -13.36 3.41
N LEU A 105 8.29 -13.64 2.43
CA LEU A 105 7.00 -12.98 2.29
C LEU A 105 6.13 -13.20 3.53
N ASN A 106 6.00 -14.44 4.00
CA ASN A 106 5.23 -14.76 5.20
C ASN A 106 5.76 -14.02 6.42
N ARG A 107 7.08 -13.95 6.58
CA ARG A 107 7.73 -13.24 7.68
C ARG A 107 7.43 -11.74 7.65
N ILE A 108 7.50 -11.14 6.47
CA ILE A 108 7.16 -9.72 6.27
C ILE A 108 5.69 -9.47 6.60
N LEU A 109 4.78 -10.30 6.11
CA LEU A 109 3.34 -10.15 6.34
C LEU A 109 2.99 -10.33 7.82
N GLU A 110 3.59 -11.32 8.49
CA GLU A 110 3.41 -11.52 9.94
C GLU A 110 3.90 -10.31 10.74
N GLY A 111 5.07 -9.78 10.41
CA GLY A 111 5.63 -8.61 11.08
C GLY A 111 4.79 -7.34 10.90
N ARG A 112 4.05 -7.24 9.79
CA ARG A 112 3.20 -6.07 9.48
C ARG A 112 1.75 -6.23 9.90
N SER A 113 1.27 -7.45 10.16
CA SER A 113 -0.16 -7.71 10.38
C SER A 113 -0.73 -6.96 11.57
N ALA A 114 0.03 -6.78 12.64
CA ALA A 114 -0.39 -6.01 13.81
C ALA A 114 -0.64 -4.53 13.45
N PHE A 115 0.14 -3.97 12.54
CA PHE A 115 -0.05 -2.61 12.04
C PHE A 115 -1.22 -2.52 11.06
N TYR A 116 -1.28 -3.43 10.09
CA TYR A 116 -2.38 -3.46 9.13
C TYR A 116 -3.74 -3.63 9.79
N SER A 117 -3.82 -4.34 10.91
CA SER A 117 -5.06 -4.54 11.65
C SER A 117 -5.66 -3.25 12.24
N LYS A 118 -4.89 -2.17 12.28
CA LYS A 118 -5.38 -0.85 12.69
C LYS A 118 -6.18 -0.15 11.60
N ALA A 119 -6.23 -0.69 10.38
CA ALA A 119 -7.02 -0.13 9.30
C ALA A 119 -8.52 -0.14 9.65
N ASP A 120 -9.26 0.82 9.10
CA ASP A 120 -10.70 0.91 9.31
C ASP A 120 -11.46 -0.25 8.69
N LEU A 121 -10.97 -0.77 7.59
CA LEU A 121 -11.55 -1.90 6.86
C LEU A 121 -10.47 -2.89 6.45
N ALA A 122 -10.71 -4.17 6.66
CA ALA A 122 -9.91 -5.26 6.10
C ALA A 122 -10.73 -5.98 5.02
N PHE A 123 -10.15 -6.12 3.83
CA PHE A 123 -10.82 -6.73 2.69
C PHE A 123 -9.94 -7.82 2.06
N ASN A 124 -10.44 -9.06 2.06
CA ASN A 124 -9.70 -10.19 1.49
C ASN A 124 -9.94 -10.27 -0.02
N THR A 125 -8.91 -9.98 -0.80
CA THR A 125 -8.97 -9.98 -2.27
C THR A 125 -8.87 -11.38 -2.87
N SER A 126 -8.41 -12.38 -2.14
CA SER A 126 -8.24 -13.76 -2.64
C SER A 126 -9.55 -14.52 -2.83
N GLN A 127 -10.65 -14.01 -2.28
CA GLN A 127 -11.96 -14.64 -2.38
C GLN A 127 -12.69 -14.34 -3.69
N TYR A 128 -12.16 -13.46 -4.52
CA TYR A 128 -12.84 -12.92 -5.70
C TYR A 128 -11.95 -12.94 -6.94
N ALA A 129 -12.57 -13.08 -8.12
CA ALA A 129 -11.95 -12.63 -9.36
C ALA A 129 -11.83 -11.10 -9.37
N LEU A 130 -10.96 -10.55 -10.21
CA LEU A 130 -10.62 -9.11 -10.16
C LEU A 130 -11.85 -8.19 -10.27
N ASP A 131 -12.73 -8.43 -11.25
CA ASP A 131 -13.91 -7.58 -11.46
C ASP A 131 -14.91 -7.68 -10.30
N ASP A 132 -15.13 -8.89 -9.80
CA ASP A 132 -16.00 -9.13 -8.66
C ASP A 132 -15.39 -8.55 -7.36
N CYS A 133 -14.09 -8.64 -7.23
CA CYS A 133 -13.34 -8.04 -6.11
C CYS A 133 -13.53 -6.52 -6.08
N PHE A 134 -13.37 -5.86 -7.21
CA PHE A 134 -13.58 -4.42 -7.33
C PHE A 134 -15.02 -4.02 -6.98
N ALA A 135 -15.99 -4.73 -7.53
CA ALA A 135 -17.41 -4.45 -7.26
C ALA A 135 -17.76 -4.61 -5.78
N ALA A 136 -17.28 -5.67 -5.14
CA ALA A 136 -17.50 -5.93 -3.71
C ALA A 136 -16.83 -4.90 -2.83
N LEU A 137 -15.58 -4.56 -3.09
CA LEU A 137 -14.83 -3.55 -2.35
C LEU A 137 -15.49 -2.17 -2.48
N ARG A 138 -15.84 -1.79 -3.69
CA ARG A 138 -16.53 -0.53 -3.97
C ARG A 138 -17.86 -0.42 -3.20
N ALA A 139 -18.66 -1.46 -3.21
CA ALA A 139 -19.93 -1.50 -2.50
C ALA A 139 -19.74 -1.36 -0.99
N GLN A 140 -18.75 -2.05 -0.43
CA GLN A 140 -18.46 -2.00 1.00
C GLN A 140 -17.94 -0.62 1.43
N VAL A 141 -17.00 -0.04 0.70
CA VAL A 141 -16.47 1.30 1.00
C VAL A 141 -17.57 2.36 0.92
N ARG A 142 -18.41 2.30 -0.10
CA ARG A 142 -19.55 3.23 -0.23
C ARG A 142 -20.52 3.13 0.94
N LYS A 143 -20.80 1.92 1.38
CA LYS A 143 -21.66 1.68 2.55
C LYS A 143 -21.07 2.26 3.82
N GLU A 144 -19.80 1.96 4.08
CA GLU A 144 -19.10 2.40 5.30
C GLU A 144 -18.97 3.94 5.37
N LEU A 145 -18.73 4.58 4.23
CA LEU A 145 -18.57 6.03 4.15
C LEU A 145 -19.89 6.77 3.83
N ALA A 146 -21.01 6.06 3.74
CA ALA A 146 -22.31 6.60 3.37
C ALA A 146 -22.27 7.44 2.07
N LEU A 147 -21.49 6.99 1.10
CA LEU A 147 -21.37 7.68 -0.18
C LEU A 147 -22.58 7.41 -1.07
N PRO A 148 -22.99 8.39 -1.90
CA PRO A 148 -24.10 8.20 -2.82
C PRO A 148 -23.83 7.09 -3.84
N VAL A 149 -24.89 6.43 -4.28
CA VAL A 149 -24.82 5.31 -5.24
C VAL A 149 -24.41 5.81 -6.63
#